data_494090a57d48fc0aa20afeb3431bd90c
#
_entry.id   494090a57d48fc0aa20afeb3431bd90c
#
_cell.length_a   1.000
_cell.length_b   1.000
_cell.length_c   1.000
_cell.angle_alpha   90.00
_cell.angle_beta   90.00
_cell.angle_gamma   90.00
#
_symmetry.space_group_name_H-M   'P 1'
#
loop_
_entity.id
_entity.type
_entity.pdbx_description
1 polymer ?
#
loop_
_entity_poly.entity_id
_entity_poly.type
_entity_poly.pdbx_seq_one_letter_code
_entity_poly.pdbx_strand_id
1 'polypeptide(L)'
;DCVNGWTDWLVGYENWPYQHVTVKIVGWAVLDRSCLLDLQEDEVVYDTLMEPYDSSGDTSNGVEEIPSTLPSAPDDISRFYHFSTGIGYDYPNGLDSRFDMYLWATQGWPSIGGCGGDWGQRLSDAAYLNMLDGTGLHVLEHEIGHGFGMTDFYGGEGASDGFPPGGFPGGENSLMMAGSAMKITDFDGWMLRYMWSKLSQESGRFAF
;
A
#
# COMPACT_ATOMS: atom_id res chain seq x y z
N ASP A 1 -3.30 -12.10 -2.63
CA ASP A 1 -2.39 -12.34 -3.77
C ASP A 1 -1.35 -11.23 -3.91
N CYS A 2 -1.70 -9.94 -4.02
CA CYS A 2 -0.76 -8.85 -4.29
C CYS A 2 0.40 -8.72 -3.28
N VAL A 3 0.14 -8.86 -1.97
CA VAL A 3 1.21 -8.85 -0.96
C VAL A 3 2.17 -10.01 -1.17
N ASN A 4 1.64 -11.20 -1.47
CA ASN A 4 2.46 -12.37 -1.68
C ASN A 4 3.23 -12.33 -3.00
N GLY A 5 2.74 -11.63 -4.01
CA GLY A 5 3.51 -11.37 -5.22
C GLY A 5 4.90 -10.79 -4.92
N TRP A 6 4.95 -9.87 -3.96
CA TRP A 6 6.20 -9.29 -3.46
C TRP A 6 6.94 -10.22 -2.50
N THR A 7 6.27 -10.71 -1.46
CA THR A 7 6.94 -11.44 -0.38
C THR A 7 7.43 -12.82 -0.77
N ASP A 8 6.91 -13.41 -1.85
CA ASP A 8 7.42 -14.66 -2.41
C ASP A 8 8.89 -14.58 -2.80
N TRP A 9 9.38 -13.39 -3.17
CA TRP A 9 10.80 -13.15 -3.43
C TRP A 9 11.70 -13.30 -2.20
N LEU A 10 11.13 -13.20 -1.00
CA LEU A 10 11.85 -13.33 0.27
C LEU A 10 11.85 -14.78 0.81
N VAL A 11 10.98 -15.63 0.30
CA VAL A 11 10.87 -17.02 0.77
C VAL A 11 12.22 -17.74 0.64
N GLY A 12 12.72 -18.24 1.78
CA GLY A 12 14.01 -18.90 1.87
C GLY A 12 15.24 -17.97 1.80
N TYR A 13 15.05 -16.65 1.83
CA TYR A 13 16.13 -15.67 1.78
C TYR A 13 16.40 -15.08 3.18
N GLU A 14 17.67 -15.11 3.62
CA GLU A 14 18.21 -14.47 4.84
C GLU A 14 17.25 -14.51 6.06
N ASN A 15 16.86 -15.72 6.45
CA ASN A 15 15.99 -15.96 7.61
C ASN A 15 14.61 -15.26 7.54
N TRP A 16 14.12 -14.94 6.34
CA TRP A 16 12.74 -14.52 6.18
C TRP A 16 11.81 -15.60 6.76
N PRO A 17 10.94 -15.25 7.75
CA PRO A 17 10.28 -16.28 8.56
C PRO A 17 9.02 -16.86 7.92
N TYR A 18 8.50 -16.22 6.87
CA TYR A 18 7.20 -16.56 6.32
C TYR A 18 7.32 -17.32 5.00
N GLN A 19 6.49 -18.36 4.84
CA GLN A 19 6.26 -19.00 3.54
C GLN A 19 5.10 -18.34 2.79
N HIS A 20 4.20 -17.70 3.53
CA HIS A 20 3.05 -16.99 3.03
C HIS A 20 2.65 -15.92 4.04
N VAL A 21 2.34 -14.73 3.56
CA VAL A 21 1.85 -13.62 4.38
C VAL A 21 0.33 -13.60 4.29
N THR A 22 -0.33 -13.82 5.43
CA THR A 22 -1.80 -13.73 5.52
C THR A 22 -2.21 -12.27 5.69
N VAL A 23 -3.08 -11.81 4.81
CA VAL A 23 -3.73 -10.51 4.92
C VAL A 23 -5.10 -10.71 5.57
N LYS A 24 -5.38 -9.95 6.64
CA LYS A 24 -6.65 -9.96 7.37
C LYS A 24 -7.25 -8.56 7.33
N ILE A 25 -8.53 -8.46 7.00
CA ILE A 25 -9.30 -7.23 7.20
C ILE A 25 -9.62 -7.15 8.69
N VAL A 26 -9.22 -6.06 9.33
CA VAL A 26 -9.39 -5.86 10.79
C VAL A 26 -10.42 -4.78 11.11
N GLY A 27 -10.90 -4.06 10.11
CA GLY A 27 -11.95 -3.05 10.28
C GLY A 27 -12.25 -2.31 8.99
N TRP A 28 -13.34 -1.56 9.03
CA TRP A 28 -13.87 -0.76 7.95
C TRP A 28 -13.91 0.71 8.37
N ALA A 29 -13.20 1.56 7.67
CA ALA A 29 -13.34 3.01 7.81
C ALA A 29 -14.22 3.53 6.67
N VAL A 30 -15.36 4.12 6.98
CA VAL A 30 -16.37 4.51 5.99
C VAL A 30 -16.93 5.91 6.27
N LEU A 31 -17.28 6.63 5.21
CA LEU A 31 -17.94 7.93 5.33
C LEU A 31 -19.38 7.77 5.87
N ASP A 32 -20.06 6.72 5.45
CA ASP A 32 -21.41 6.38 5.87
C ASP A 32 -21.53 4.86 6.07
N ARG A 33 -21.97 4.45 7.25
CA ARG A 33 -22.14 3.05 7.59
C ARG A 33 -23.09 2.30 6.66
N SER A 34 -24.03 3.00 6.01
CA SER A 34 -24.95 2.41 5.04
C SER A 34 -24.25 1.91 3.76
N CYS A 35 -22.98 2.30 3.52
CA CYS A 35 -22.18 1.77 2.43
C CYS A 35 -21.76 0.31 2.65
N LEU A 36 -21.79 -0.19 3.89
CA LEU A 36 -21.42 -1.56 4.23
C LEU A 36 -22.61 -2.48 4.09
N LEU A 37 -22.53 -3.38 3.11
CA LEU A 37 -23.54 -4.41 2.91
C LEU A 37 -23.14 -5.68 3.67
N ASP A 38 -24.14 -6.37 4.23
CA ASP A 38 -23.96 -7.66 4.91
C ASP A 38 -22.93 -7.65 6.07
N LEU A 39 -22.78 -6.50 6.74
CA LEU A 39 -21.88 -6.33 7.87
C LEU A 39 -22.17 -7.36 8.96
N GLN A 40 -21.13 -8.07 9.41
CA GLN A 40 -21.23 -9.07 10.47
C GLN A 40 -21.14 -8.41 11.85
N GLU A 41 -21.64 -9.09 12.88
CA GLU A 41 -21.70 -8.55 14.25
C GLU A 41 -20.29 -8.31 14.87
N ASP A 42 -19.28 -9.06 14.44
CA ASP A 42 -17.92 -8.99 14.94
C ASP A 42 -17.00 -8.06 14.12
N GLU A 43 -17.52 -7.46 13.05
CA GLU A 43 -16.75 -6.52 12.23
C GLU A 43 -16.72 -5.12 12.85
N VAL A 44 -15.51 -4.57 12.93
CA VAL A 44 -15.30 -3.23 13.49
C VAL A 44 -15.51 -2.17 12.42
N VAL A 45 -16.26 -1.12 12.75
CA VAL A 45 -16.57 -0.02 11.82
C VAL A 45 -16.21 1.32 12.46
N TYR A 46 -15.44 2.12 11.72
CA TYR A 46 -15.08 3.49 12.03
C TYR A 46 -15.80 4.42 11.04
N ASP A 47 -16.77 5.18 11.51
CA ASP A 47 -17.63 6.07 10.72
C ASP A 47 -17.66 7.51 11.25
N THR A 48 -16.81 7.83 12.22
CA THR A 48 -16.75 9.15 12.88
C THR A 48 -15.41 9.85 12.75
N LEU A 49 -14.38 9.13 12.31
CA LEU A 49 -13.03 9.66 12.16
C LEU A 49 -12.74 9.95 10.70
N MET A 50 -12.25 11.15 10.43
CA MET A 50 -11.89 11.61 9.09
C MET A 50 -10.51 12.26 9.13
N GLU A 51 -9.65 11.87 8.21
CA GLU A 51 -8.36 12.51 7.99
C GLU A 51 -8.48 13.56 6.88
N PRO A 52 -7.88 14.75 7.04
CA PRO A 52 -7.71 15.68 5.94
C PRO A 52 -6.90 15.04 4.84
N TYR A 53 -7.35 15.17 3.62
CA TYR A 53 -6.61 14.75 2.44
C TYR A 53 -6.24 15.97 1.59
N ASP A 54 -4.95 16.15 1.35
CA ASP A 54 -4.46 17.17 0.45
C ASP A 54 -4.59 16.70 -1.01
N SER A 55 -5.65 17.14 -1.67
CA SER A 55 -5.88 16.85 -3.08
C SER A 55 -5.16 17.83 -4.03
N SER A 56 -4.35 18.74 -3.51
CA SER A 56 -3.74 19.82 -4.30
C SER A 56 -2.78 19.33 -5.41
N GLY A 57 -2.28 18.11 -5.30
CA GLY A 57 -1.48 17.45 -6.34
C GLY A 57 -2.27 16.72 -7.42
N ASP A 58 -3.54 16.43 -7.18
CA ASP A 58 -4.34 15.52 -8.02
C ASP A 58 -5.20 16.23 -9.06
N THR A 59 -5.15 17.56 -9.15
CA THR A 59 -6.02 18.35 -9.99
C THR A 59 -5.71 18.31 -11.49
N SER A 60 -4.68 17.58 -11.90
CA SER A 60 -4.15 17.64 -13.26
C SER A 60 -5.00 16.98 -14.35
N ASN A 61 -6.04 16.20 -14.01
CA ASN A 61 -6.77 15.37 -14.98
C ASN A 61 -8.28 15.61 -15.06
N GLY A 62 -8.78 16.74 -14.60
CA GLY A 62 -10.20 17.12 -14.77
C GLY A 62 -11.17 16.24 -13.97
N VAL A 63 -10.74 15.69 -12.86
CA VAL A 63 -11.59 14.92 -11.95
C VAL A 63 -12.45 15.88 -11.14
N GLU A 64 -13.76 15.70 -11.24
CA GLU A 64 -14.70 16.41 -10.39
C GLU A 64 -14.60 15.86 -8.95
N GLU A 65 -14.25 16.76 -8.03
CA GLU A 65 -14.36 16.61 -6.58
C GLU A 65 -13.78 15.33 -5.96
N ILE A 66 -12.46 15.26 -5.88
CA ILE A 66 -11.79 14.33 -4.94
C ILE A 66 -12.19 14.76 -3.53
N PRO A 67 -12.65 13.83 -2.67
CA PRO A 67 -12.97 14.15 -1.29
C PRO A 67 -11.78 14.80 -0.57
N SER A 68 -12.03 15.90 0.13
CA SER A 68 -11.02 16.60 0.94
C SER A 68 -10.69 15.87 2.26
N THR A 69 -11.43 14.83 2.58
CA THR A 69 -11.25 14.00 3.78
C THR A 69 -11.42 12.54 3.42
N LEU A 70 -10.68 11.69 4.12
CA LEU A 70 -10.80 10.23 4.03
C LEU A 70 -11.32 9.67 5.35
N PRO A 71 -12.22 8.66 5.32
CA PRO A 71 -12.59 7.95 6.53
C PRO A 71 -11.35 7.24 7.10
N SER A 72 -11.20 7.28 8.41
CA SER A 72 -10.00 6.86 9.12
C SER A 72 -10.35 5.98 10.31
N ALA A 73 -9.41 5.14 10.73
CA ALA A 73 -9.42 4.44 11.99
C ALA A 73 -8.54 5.20 13.01
N PRO A 74 -8.63 4.88 14.33
CA PRO A 74 -7.81 5.57 15.34
C PRO A 74 -6.31 5.42 15.10
N ASP A 75 -5.57 6.51 15.27
CA ASP A 75 -4.12 6.55 15.11
C ASP A 75 -3.39 5.62 16.08
N ASP A 76 -3.93 5.46 17.29
CA ASP A 76 -3.35 4.63 18.36
C ASP A 76 -3.34 3.11 18.05
N ILE A 77 -3.96 2.69 16.96
CA ILE A 77 -3.88 1.32 16.44
C ILE A 77 -3.24 1.26 15.05
N SER A 78 -2.77 2.39 14.52
CA SER A 78 -2.09 2.46 13.22
C SER A 78 -0.60 2.14 13.34
N ARG A 79 -0.12 1.11 12.65
CA ARG A 79 1.31 0.82 12.58
C ARG A 79 2.10 2.01 12.04
N PHE A 80 1.63 2.62 10.95
CA PHE A 80 2.30 3.77 10.34
C PHE A 80 2.44 4.94 11.31
N TYR A 81 1.36 5.32 12.00
CA TYR A 81 1.38 6.41 12.98
C TYR A 81 2.35 6.12 14.13
N HIS A 82 2.32 4.91 14.69
CA HIS A 82 3.21 4.52 15.78
C HIS A 82 4.69 4.64 15.41
N PHE A 83 5.05 4.21 14.20
CA PHE A 83 6.45 4.30 13.75
C PHE A 83 6.85 5.72 13.35
N SER A 84 5.99 6.48 12.69
CA SER A 84 6.25 7.86 12.30
C SER A 84 6.41 8.81 13.50
N THR A 85 5.73 8.51 14.61
CA THR A 85 5.80 9.28 15.86
C THR A 85 6.77 8.72 16.89
N GLY A 86 7.38 7.55 16.61
CA GLY A 86 8.35 6.92 17.51
C GLY A 86 7.77 6.17 18.71
N ILE A 87 6.46 5.90 18.71
CA ILE A 87 5.78 5.14 19.79
C ILE A 87 6.16 3.65 19.73
N GLY A 88 6.39 3.11 18.51
CA GLY A 88 6.79 1.71 18.33
C GLY A 88 5.62 0.73 18.50
N TYR A 89 5.81 -0.36 19.26
CA TYR A 89 4.85 -1.48 19.36
C TYR A 89 3.88 -1.40 20.54
N ASP A 90 3.73 -0.23 21.17
CA ASP A 90 2.85 -0.06 22.35
C ASP A 90 1.40 0.26 21.93
N TYR A 91 0.67 -0.78 21.48
CA TYR A 91 -0.73 -0.66 21.09
C TYR A 91 -1.67 -0.86 22.29
N PRO A 92 -2.74 -0.04 22.45
CA PRO A 92 -3.61 -0.06 23.63
C PRO A 92 -4.22 -1.42 23.97
N ASN A 93 -4.51 -2.22 22.95
CA ASN A 93 -5.10 -3.56 23.09
C ASN A 93 -4.18 -4.69 22.60
N GLY A 94 -2.87 -4.41 22.52
CA GLY A 94 -1.87 -5.34 22.01
C GLY A 94 -1.79 -5.40 20.48
N LEU A 95 -0.87 -6.21 19.99
CA LEU A 95 -0.56 -6.31 18.56
C LEU A 95 -1.74 -6.75 17.69
N ASP A 96 -2.65 -7.55 18.24
CA ASP A 96 -3.80 -8.07 17.50
C ASP A 96 -4.85 -7.01 17.18
N SER A 97 -4.81 -5.86 17.85
CA SER A 97 -5.73 -4.75 17.61
C SER A 97 -5.26 -3.79 16.53
N ARG A 98 -3.98 -3.87 16.14
CA ARG A 98 -3.42 -2.96 15.15
C ARG A 98 -3.91 -3.25 13.75
N PHE A 99 -3.85 -2.24 12.89
CA PHE A 99 -3.80 -2.43 11.45
C PHE A 99 -2.45 -1.96 10.88
N ASP A 100 -2.01 -2.63 9.85
CA ASP A 100 -0.70 -2.37 9.24
C ASP A 100 -0.78 -1.36 8.11
N MET A 101 -1.88 -1.33 7.34
CA MET A 101 -2.07 -0.46 6.19
C MET A 101 -3.55 -0.22 5.89
N TYR A 102 -3.83 0.90 5.26
CA TYR A 102 -5.11 1.16 4.64
C TYR A 102 -5.19 0.61 3.20
N LEU A 103 -6.40 0.30 2.77
CA LEU A 103 -6.77 0.23 1.37
C LEU A 103 -8.02 1.10 1.17
N TRP A 104 -7.85 2.29 0.62
CA TRP A 104 -8.96 3.17 0.28
C TRP A 104 -9.38 3.00 -1.18
N ALA A 105 -10.67 2.79 -1.41
CA ALA A 105 -11.30 2.94 -2.72
C ALA A 105 -12.03 4.28 -2.75
N THR A 106 -11.66 5.17 -3.67
CA THR A 106 -12.13 6.55 -3.68
C THR A 106 -12.89 6.85 -4.97
N GLN A 107 -14.16 7.20 -4.82
CA GLN A 107 -15.01 7.61 -5.94
C GLN A 107 -14.50 8.92 -6.56
N GLY A 108 -14.54 8.99 -7.89
CA GLY A 108 -14.18 10.18 -8.64
C GLY A 108 -12.68 10.42 -8.79
N TRP A 109 -11.82 9.57 -8.24
CA TRP A 109 -10.38 9.67 -8.45
C TRP A 109 -10.01 9.18 -9.86
N PRO A 110 -8.83 9.57 -10.44
CA PRO A 110 -8.49 9.23 -11.82
C PRO A 110 -8.73 7.75 -12.15
N SER A 111 -9.38 7.47 -13.25
CA SER A 111 -10.01 6.17 -13.58
C SER A 111 -9.06 4.96 -13.63
N ILE A 112 -7.76 5.18 -13.63
CA ILE A 112 -6.73 4.12 -13.67
C ILE A 112 -5.60 4.38 -12.68
N GLY A 113 -5.83 5.26 -11.68
CA GLY A 113 -4.78 5.68 -10.76
C GLY A 113 -4.84 5.00 -9.43
N GLY A 114 -3.69 5.00 -8.80
CA GLY A 114 -3.47 4.66 -7.42
C GLY A 114 -2.38 5.54 -6.81
N CYS A 115 -2.22 5.46 -5.51
CA CYS A 115 -1.02 5.90 -4.79
C CYS A 115 -0.81 4.98 -3.58
N GLY A 116 0.44 4.78 -3.25
CA GLY A 116 0.82 3.89 -2.16
C GLY A 116 2.02 4.38 -1.38
N GLY A 117 2.20 3.81 -0.22
CA GLY A 117 3.31 4.09 0.68
C GLY A 117 3.28 3.20 1.90
N ASP A 118 4.08 3.54 2.90
CA ASP A 118 4.15 2.79 4.15
C ASP A 118 2.84 2.84 4.96
N TRP A 119 1.99 3.85 4.71
CA TRP A 119 0.67 4.01 5.32
C TRP A 119 -0.41 3.10 4.71
N GLY A 120 -0.22 2.63 3.49
CA GLY A 120 -1.18 1.81 2.75
C GLY A 120 -1.34 2.23 1.30
N GLN A 121 -2.50 1.97 0.74
CA GLN A 121 -2.79 2.21 -0.67
C GLN A 121 -4.14 2.91 -0.83
N ARG A 122 -4.23 3.74 -1.87
CA ARG A 122 -5.46 4.37 -2.33
C ARG A 122 -5.63 4.12 -3.82
N LEU A 123 -6.80 3.66 -4.20
CA LEU A 123 -7.17 3.39 -5.59
C LEU A 123 -8.41 4.20 -5.97
N SER A 124 -8.58 4.49 -7.24
CA SER A 124 -9.89 4.89 -7.75
C SER A 124 -10.90 3.75 -7.59
N ASP A 125 -12.17 4.08 -7.48
CA ASP A 125 -13.25 3.10 -7.48
C ASP A 125 -13.24 2.24 -8.75
N ALA A 126 -12.95 2.82 -9.90
CA ALA A 126 -12.83 2.09 -11.17
C ALA A 126 -11.67 1.07 -11.14
N ALA A 127 -10.48 1.45 -10.63
CA ALA A 127 -9.36 0.54 -10.48
C ALA A 127 -9.68 -0.58 -9.47
N TYR A 128 -10.34 -0.24 -8.37
CA TYR A 128 -10.78 -1.21 -7.37
C TYR A 128 -11.77 -2.23 -7.93
N LEU A 129 -12.78 -1.80 -8.70
CA LEU A 129 -13.76 -2.68 -9.32
C LEU A 129 -13.12 -3.60 -10.37
N ASN A 130 -12.21 -3.08 -11.20
CA ASN A 130 -11.45 -3.88 -12.15
C ASN A 130 -10.60 -4.97 -11.47
N MET A 131 -10.08 -4.65 -10.28
CA MET A 131 -9.33 -5.62 -9.48
C MET A 131 -10.22 -6.79 -9.02
N LEU A 132 -11.46 -6.54 -8.65
CA LEU A 132 -12.40 -7.58 -8.21
C LEU A 132 -12.73 -8.59 -9.33
N ASP A 133 -12.71 -8.16 -10.58
CA ASP A 133 -12.89 -9.03 -11.75
C ASP A 133 -11.62 -9.84 -12.13
N GLY A 134 -10.54 -9.70 -11.33
CA GLY A 134 -9.25 -10.35 -11.57
C GLY A 134 -8.41 -9.67 -12.68
N THR A 135 -8.87 -8.55 -13.19
CA THR A 135 -8.10 -7.65 -14.05
C THR A 135 -7.60 -6.46 -13.23
N GLY A 136 -6.49 -5.85 -13.63
CA GLY A 136 -6.01 -4.66 -12.94
C GLY A 136 -5.39 -4.86 -11.54
N LEU A 137 -5.15 -6.10 -11.10
CA LEU A 137 -4.42 -6.40 -9.85
C LEU A 137 -3.07 -5.69 -9.80
N HIS A 138 -2.45 -5.46 -10.95
CA HIS A 138 -1.16 -4.79 -11.07
C HIS A 138 -1.13 -3.37 -10.48
N VAL A 139 -2.26 -2.65 -10.49
CA VAL A 139 -2.33 -1.31 -9.87
C VAL A 139 -2.15 -1.44 -8.35
N LEU A 140 -2.92 -2.30 -7.71
CA LEU A 140 -2.78 -2.53 -6.27
C LEU A 140 -1.40 -3.11 -5.92
N GLU A 141 -0.90 -4.03 -6.72
CA GLU A 141 0.39 -4.66 -6.51
C GLU A 141 1.54 -3.66 -6.67
N HIS A 142 1.44 -2.70 -7.61
CA HIS A 142 2.33 -1.57 -7.76
C HIS A 142 2.34 -0.69 -6.50
N GLU A 143 1.15 -0.27 -6.04
CA GLU A 143 1.02 0.59 -4.86
C GLU A 143 1.53 -0.10 -3.57
N ILE A 144 1.33 -1.41 -3.44
CA ILE A 144 1.93 -2.21 -2.36
C ILE A 144 3.46 -2.20 -2.46
N GLY A 145 4.03 -2.16 -3.66
CA GLY A 145 5.47 -2.01 -3.88
C GLY A 145 6.04 -0.77 -3.19
N HIS A 146 5.33 0.35 -3.22
CA HIS A 146 5.73 1.55 -2.47
C HIS A 146 5.77 1.30 -0.96
N GLY A 147 4.83 0.52 -0.43
CA GLY A 147 4.84 0.10 0.97
C GLY A 147 6.07 -0.75 1.35
N PHE A 148 6.68 -1.42 0.39
CA PHE A 148 7.95 -2.14 0.54
C PHE A 148 9.19 -1.27 0.25
N GLY A 149 9.01 0.03 0.02
CA GLY A 149 10.10 0.97 -0.23
C GLY A 149 10.54 1.05 -1.69
N MET A 150 9.77 0.46 -2.62
CA MET A 150 10.03 0.65 -4.04
C MET A 150 9.62 2.06 -4.47
N THR A 151 10.39 2.64 -5.38
CA THR A 151 10.08 3.92 -6.00
C THR A 151 9.60 3.70 -7.44
N ASP A 152 8.92 4.70 -7.99
CA ASP A 152 8.54 4.68 -9.40
C ASP A 152 9.77 4.68 -10.32
N PHE A 153 9.65 3.97 -11.44
CA PHE A 153 10.69 3.91 -12.47
C PHE A 153 10.38 4.81 -13.68
N TYR A 154 9.22 5.46 -13.71
CA TYR A 154 8.74 6.23 -14.87
C TYR A 154 8.96 7.75 -14.77
N GLY A 155 9.48 8.26 -13.68
CA GLY A 155 9.60 9.70 -13.46
C GLY A 155 10.59 10.44 -14.39
N GLY A 156 11.45 9.72 -15.10
CA GLY A 156 12.41 10.32 -16.05
C GLY A 156 13.52 11.14 -15.40
N GLU A 157 14.38 11.73 -16.24
CA GLU A 157 15.49 12.56 -15.76
C GLU A 157 14.96 13.84 -15.08
N GLY A 158 15.31 14.04 -13.83
CA GLY A 158 14.90 15.20 -13.03
C GLY A 158 13.61 15.02 -12.24
N ALA A 159 12.90 13.89 -12.36
CA ALA A 159 11.80 13.55 -11.46
C ALA A 159 12.35 13.14 -10.08
N SER A 160 11.65 13.57 -9.01
CA SER A 160 12.08 13.28 -7.63
C SER A 160 11.95 11.80 -7.26
N ASP A 161 11.15 11.06 -7.97
CA ASP A 161 10.66 9.72 -7.70
C ASP A 161 11.02 8.70 -8.79
N GLY A 162 11.54 9.09 -9.92
CA GLY A 162 12.00 8.16 -10.95
C GLY A 162 13.34 7.51 -10.58
N PHE A 163 13.38 6.19 -10.52
CA PHE A 163 14.60 5.45 -10.25
C PHE A 163 14.72 4.19 -11.12
N PRO A 164 15.94 3.94 -11.68
CA PRO A 164 17.06 4.87 -11.79
C PRO A 164 16.74 5.98 -12.81
N PRO A 165 17.35 7.18 -12.69
CA PRO A 165 17.15 8.24 -13.69
C PRO A 165 17.39 7.75 -15.11
N GLY A 166 16.42 7.92 -16.00
CA GLY A 166 16.48 7.40 -17.36
C GLY A 166 16.20 5.91 -17.52
N GLY A 167 15.74 5.23 -16.44
CA GLY A 167 15.42 3.80 -16.45
C GLY A 167 16.65 2.88 -16.44
N PHE A 168 16.42 1.60 -16.45
CA PHE A 168 17.45 0.56 -16.58
C PHE A 168 17.05 -0.45 -17.67
N PRO A 169 18.01 -1.16 -18.31
CA PRO A 169 17.68 -2.12 -19.35
C PRO A 169 16.69 -3.19 -18.85
N GLY A 170 15.55 -3.32 -19.52
CA GLY A 170 14.46 -4.24 -19.12
C GLY A 170 13.52 -3.69 -18.06
N GLY A 171 13.75 -2.49 -17.56
CA GLY A 171 12.92 -1.84 -16.54
C GLY A 171 11.52 -1.51 -17.02
N GLU A 172 11.32 -1.39 -18.32
CA GLU A 172 10.01 -1.19 -18.96
C GLU A 172 9.02 -2.33 -18.67
N ASN A 173 9.50 -3.48 -18.21
CA ASN A 173 8.66 -4.62 -17.83
C ASN A 173 8.38 -4.68 -16.32
N SER A 174 9.06 -3.85 -15.52
CA SER A 174 8.85 -3.80 -14.08
C SER A 174 7.48 -3.25 -13.75
N LEU A 175 6.84 -3.85 -12.77
CA LEU A 175 5.58 -3.37 -12.20
C LEU A 175 5.68 -1.90 -11.76
N MET A 176 6.87 -1.46 -11.30
CA MET A 176 7.11 -0.08 -10.87
C MET A 176 7.25 0.92 -12.03
N MET A 177 7.16 0.47 -13.28
CA MET A 177 7.08 1.34 -14.48
C MET A 177 5.68 1.84 -14.79
N ALA A 178 4.65 1.37 -14.09
CA ALA A 178 3.25 1.68 -14.38
C ALA A 178 2.79 1.31 -15.82
N GLY A 179 1.66 1.82 -16.25
CA GLY A 179 1.14 1.59 -17.61
C GLY A 179 0.77 0.13 -17.84
N SER A 180 1.41 -0.50 -18.82
CA SER A 180 1.17 -1.91 -19.18
C SER A 180 2.11 -2.91 -18.52
N ALA A 181 3.04 -2.46 -17.68
CA ALA A 181 3.94 -3.34 -16.94
C ALA A 181 3.16 -4.10 -15.87
N MET A 182 3.33 -5.41 -15.80
CA MET A 182 2.51 -6.29 -14.95
C MET A 182 3.34 -7.32 -14.19
N LYS A 183 4.63 -7.11 -14.05
CA LYS A 183 5.51 -8.11 -13.46
C LYS A 183 6.41 -7.49 -12.40
N ILE A 184 6.49 -8.15 -11.25
CA ILE A 184 7.61 -8.00 -10.34
C ILE A 184 8.78 -8.72 -11.00
N THR A 185 9.77 -7.96 -11.49
CA THR A 185 10.92 -8.49 -12.22
C THR A 185 12.00 -9.00 -11.26
N ASP A 186 13.00 -9.68 -11.81
CA ASP A 186 14.17 -10.10 -11.02
C ASP A 186 14.88 -8.93 -10.35
N PHE A 187 14.86 -7.75 -10.98
CA PHE A 187 15.45 -6.54 -10.41
C PHE A 187 14.65 -6.03 -9.20
N ASP A 188 13.33 -6.02 -9.29
CA ASP A 188 12.44 -5.64 -8.18
C ASP A 188 12.63 -6.60 -7.00
N GLY A 189 12.67 -7.89 -7.28
CA GLY A 189 12.94 -8.93 -6.28
C GLY A 189 14.31 -8.80 -5.64
N TRP A 190 15.34 -8.43 -6.42
CA TRP A 190 16.67 -8.16 -5.90
C TRP A 190 16.66 -6.93 -4.98
N MET A 191 15.99 -5.84 -5.36
CA MET A 191 15.86 -4.65 -4.51
C MET A 191 15.17 -4.98 -3.20
N LEU A 192 14.07 -5.73 -3.23
CA LEU A 192 13.36 -6.17 -2.03
C LEU A 192 14.26 -7.01 -1.11
N ARG A 193 15.02 -7.96 -1.65
CA ARG A 193 16.00 -8.75 -0.90
C ARG A 193 17.10 -7.88 -0.30
N TYR A 194 17.57 -6.88 -1.05
CA TYR A 194 18.56 -5.95 -0.52
C TYR A 194 17.99 -5.14 0.66
N MET A 195 16.76 -4.64 0.56
CA MET A 195 16.10 -3.94 1.67
C MET A 195 15.95 -4.86 2.88
N TRP A 196 15.48 -6.09 2.69
CA TRP A 196 15.37 -7.07 3.76
C TRP A 196 16.73 -7.36 4.41
N SER A 197 17.80 -7.52 3.64
CA SER A 197 19.14 -7.75 4.17
C SER A 197 19.65 -6.62 5.05
N LYS A 198 19.15 -5.39 4.86
CA LYS A 198 19.47 -4.25 5.73
C LYS A 198 18.59 -4.26 6.98
N LEU A 199 17.30 -4.44 6.82
CA LEU A 199 16.34 -4.43 7.93
C LEU A 199 16.57 -5.60 8.89
N SER A 200 16.85 -6.80 8.38
CA SER A 200 17.09 -8.00 9.22
C SER A 200 18.34 -7.90 10.09
N GLN A 201 19.26 -6.98 9.79
CA GLN A 201 20.46 -6.72 10.59
C GLN A 201 20.21 -5.71 11.72
N GLU A 202 19.08 -5.02 11.73
CA GLU A 202 18.73 -4.10 12.82
C GLU A 202 18.38 -4.90 14.08
N SER A 203 19.31 -4.88 15.05
CA SER A 203 19.17 -5.65 16.29
C SER A 203 17.93 -5.26 17.09
N GLY A 204 17.10 -6.23 17.43
CA GLY A 204 15.92 -6.09 18.28
C GLY A 204 14.63 -5.67 17.56
N ARG A 205 14.67 -5.30 16.28
CA ARG A 205 13.48 -4.95 15.50
C ARG A 205 12.80 -6.16 14.88
N PHE A 206 13.58 -7.16 14.50
CA PHE A 206 13.14 -8.40 13.85
C PHE A 206 13.76 -9.62 14.55
N ALA A 207 13.56 -9.73 15.86
CA ALA A 207 13.91 -10.94 16.60
C ALA A 207 12.80 -11.97 16.42
N PHE A 208 13.04 -12.94 15.56
CA PHE A 208 12.19 -14.11 15.35
C PHE A 208 12.73 -15.31 16.12
#